data_5176b54297315391aa9fad752ab03ae4
#
_entry.id   5176b54297315391aa9fad752ab03ae4
#
_cell.length_a   1.000
_cell.length_b   1.000
_cell.length_c   1.000
_cell.angle_alpha   90.00
_cell.angle_beta   90.00
_cell.angle_gamma   90.00
#
_symmetry.space_group_name_H-M   'P 1'
#
loop_
_entity.id
_entity.type
_entity.pdbx_description
1 polymer ?
#
loop_
_entity_poly.entity_id
_entity_poly.type
_entity_poly.pdbx_seq_one_letter_code
_entity_poly.pdbx_strand_id
1 'polypeptide(L)'
;MSHPSITPAKLFGAPPDGRYFPVAATYVLLGLNIFIFILMTLSGGSKNVYVLLNFGASYGPFFRAGEYWRLVMPMFLHIGWEHLLTNMFALWLLGSFLEPLYGYGRFALLYVLSGMGGALLSMEVSSHIAAGASGAIFGIAGAMLVTGLLHPETVPRRWKNVFGIGILLVIVLNLVFGHFVRHIDNWAHLGGLVTGLILALILPPARLAAGAWARKSAQPILILPVVIVVAAAAATANHSFKTRQVTRLLEDEVKLQAKGKPQKARALLSQAQSLEPHDVRVRESLGLAYLEDRNYDSAIREFQAALRVNPFDTSDAISLAAAYEGKNDFAKAREALEASIRRVPGSVNTLEALAEVCSRLKLYPEAIQRYNEALKIAPNFAVAQNNLAWLYATCDDRQYRNPSAALDHATRAVQLTQSREPGAIDTLAAALSVNGKFDLAAKAEARAVELDPRNLVYQQNLIHYRLLAGN
;
A
#
# COMPACT_ATOMS: atom_id res chain seq x y z
N MET A 1 15.89 -52.94 10.32
CA MET A 1 15.70 -52.12 11.53
C MET A 1 14.70 -51.04 11.20
N SER A 2 13.45 -51.24 11.63
CA SER A 2 12.36 -50.29 11.41
C SER A 2 12.54 -49.13 12.40
N HIS A 3 12.76 -47.91 11.88
CA HIS A 3 12.72 -46.72 12.70
C HIS A 3 11.35 -46.60 13.39
N PRO A 4 11.29 -46.44 14.73
CA PRO A 4 10.02 -46.24 15.40
C PRO A 4 9.44 -44.90 14.95
N SER A 5 8.29 -44.95 14.26
CA SER A 5 7.53 -43.75 13.94
C SER A 5 7.20 -42.99 15.24
N ILE A 6 7.65 -41.77 15.36
CA ILE A 6 7.33 -40.85 16.45
C ILE A 6 5.88 -40.46 16.25
N THR A 7 4.94 -41.16 16.86
CA THR A 7 3.53 -40.78 16.84
C THR A 7 3.29 -39.60 17.79
N PRO A 8 2.35 -38.69 17.51
CA PRO A 8 1.97 -37.59 18.42
C PRO A 8 1.63 -38.09 19.83
N ALA A 9 1.07 -39.29 19.97
CA ALA A 9 0.80 -39.90 21.25
C ALA A 9 2.06 -40.20 22.07
N LYS A 10 3.22 -40.47 21.43
CA LYS A 10 4.51 -40.65 22.14
C LYS A 10 5.15 -39.31 22.53
N LEU A 11 5.01 -38.28 21.72
CA LEU A 11 5.49 -36.92 22.04
C LEU A 11 4.61 -36.23 23.10
N PHE A 12 3.31 -36.44 23.05
CA PHE A 12 2.34 -35.70 23.87
C PHE A 12 1.63 -36.54 24.93
N GLY A 13 1.90 -37.88 25.02
CA GLY A 13 1.32 -38.85 25.94
C GLY A 13 -0.17 -39.10 25.73
N ALA A 14 -0.66 -40.30 25.99
CA ALA A 14 -2.08 -40.62 25.90
C ALA A 14 -2.88 -39.90 27.01
N PRO A 15 -4.13 -39.43 26.72
CA PRO A 15 -5.02 -38.88 27.74
C PRO A 15 -5.46 -39.98 28.72
N PRO A 16 -5.89 -39.60 29.91
CA PRO A 16 -6.39 -40.58 30.92
C PRO A 16 -7.59 -41.41 30.43
N ASP A 17 -8.33 -40.90 29.44
CA ASP A 17 -9.57 -41.48 28.88
C ASP A 17 -9.47 -41.83 27.37
N GLY A 18 -8.25 -41.82 26.79
CA GLY A 18 -7.99 -42.32 25.43
C GLY A 18 -8.57 -41.48 24.30
N ARG A 19 -9.11 -40.28 24.55
CA ARG A 19 -9.93 -39.54 23.58
C ARG A 19 -9.38 -38.16 23.18
N TYR A 20 -8.27 -38.11 22.45
CA TYR A 20 -7.88 -36.90 21.71
C TYR A 20 -8.36 -36.94 20.27
N PHE A 21 -8.79 -35.76 19.73
CA PHE A 21 -8.93 -35.63 18.30
C PHE A 21 -7.54 -35.70 17.64
N PRO A 22 -7.41 -36.34 16.48
CA PRO A 22 -6.14 -36.32 15.74
C PRO A 22 -5.82 -34.88 15.29
N VAL A 23 -4.52 -34.57 15.23
CA VAL A 23 -4.01 -33.26 14.78
C VAL A 23 -4.02 -33.20 13.24
N ALA A 24 -5.21 -33.28 12.62
CA ALA A 24 -5.38 -33.39 11.18
C ALA A 24 -5.46 -32.01 10.49
N ALA A 25 -6.24 -31.08 11.06
CA ALA A 25 -6.42 -29.76 10.49
C ALA A 25 -5.12 -28.95 10.54
N THR A 26 -4.34 -29.06 11.60
CA THR A 26 -3.02 -28.44 11.71
C THR A 26 -2.11 -28.88 10.56
N TYR A 27 -2.01 -30.19 10.28
CA TYR A 27 -1.17 -30.68 9.17
C TYR A 27 -1.71 -30.26 7.78
N VAL A 28 -3.01 -30.23 7.58
CA VAL A 28 -3.63 -29.74 6.33
C VAL A 28 -3.30 -28.27 6.14
N LEU A 29 -3.42 -27.44 7.19
CA LEU A 29 -3.09 -26.01 7.13
C LEU A 29 -1.59 -25.78 6.87
N LEU A 30 -0.71 -26.55 7.49
CA LEU A 30 0.73 -26.52 7.21
C LEU A 30 1.01 -26.83 5.74
N GLY A 31 0.44 -27.92 5.22
CA GLY A 31 0.61 -28.32 3.82
C GLY A 31 0.09 -27.25 2.84
N LEU A 32 -1.06 -26.65 3.13
CA LEU A 32 -1.65 -25.58 2.30
C LEU A 32 -0.77 -24.33 2.25
N ASN A 33 -0.25 -23.90 3.40
CA ASN A 33 0.65 -22.75 3.48
C ASN A 33 1.94 -22.97 2.69
N ILE A 34 2.56 -24.17 2.85
CA ILE A 34 3.77 -24.54 2.11
C ILE A 34 3.48 -24.60 0.59
N PHE A 35 2.37 -25.22 0.21
CA PHE A 35 1.97 -25.34 -1.20
C PHE A 35 1.79 -23.96 -1.85
N ILE A 36 1.06 -23.04 -1.21
CA ILE A 36 0.85 -21.68 -1.73
C ILE A 36 2.18 -20.93 -1.80
N PHE A 37 3.06 -21.08 -0.80
CA PHE A 37 4.38 -20.46 -0.83
C PHE A 37 5.23 -20.94 -2.03
N ILE A 38 5.18 -22.24 -2.36
CA ILE A 38 5.84 -22.79 -3.56
C ILE A 38 5.25 -22.15 -4.81
N LEU A 39 3.92 -22.05 -4.92
CA LEU A 39 3.27 -21.40 -6.07
C LEU A 39 3.69 -19.93 -6.22
N MET A 40 3.74 -19.17 -5.13
CA MET A 40 4.23 -17.78 -5.14
C MET A 40 5.69 -17.69 -5.61
N THR A 41 6.53 -18.60 -5.14
CA THR A 41 7.95 -18.65 -5.50
C THR A 41 8.13 -18.91 -7.00
N LEU A 42 7.37 -19.86 -7.56
CA LEU A 42 7.36 -20.18 -9.00
C LEU A 42 6.75 -19.07 -9.85
N SER A 43 5.88 -18.23 -9.27
CA SER A 43 5.21 -17.12 -9.96
C SER A 43 5.99 -15.80 -9.97
N GLY A 44 7.24 -15.80 -9.53
CA GLY A 44 8.10 -14.60 -9.52
C GLY A 44 8.63 -14.20 -8.15
N GLY A 45 8.45 -15.03 -7.12
CA GLY A 45 9.05 -14.89 -5.80
C GLY A 45 8.10 -14.36 -4.72
N SER A 46 8.21 -14.93 -3.53
CA SER A 46 7.35 -14.60 -2.38
C SER A 46 7.65 -13.24 -1.72
N LYS A 47 8.73 -12.56 -2.11
CA LYS A 47 9.06 -11.18 -1.69
C LYS A 47 8.64 -10.14 -2.73
N ASN A 48 8.16 -10.57 -3.90
CA ASN A 48 7.70 -9.68 -4.96
C ASN A 48 6.30 -9.13 -4.63
N VAL A 49 6.19 -7.81 -4.54
CA VAL A 49 4.95 -7.10 -4.20
C VAL A 49 3.81 -7.43 -5.17
N TYR A 50 4.09 -7.52 -6.47
CA TYR A 50 3.08 -7.86 -7.48
C TYR A 50 2.57 -9.29 -7.31
N VAL A 51 3.45 -10.24 -6.99
CA VAL A 51 3.05 -11.62 -6.68
C VAL A 51 2.17 -11.65 -5.43
N LEU A 52 2.57 -10.95 -4.35
CA LEU A 52 1.78 -10.85 -3.12
C LEU A 52 0.38 -10.30 -3.38
N LEU A 53 0.27 -9.19 -4.10
CA LEU A 53 -1.03 -8.58 -4.43
C LEU A 53 -1.89 -9.49 -5.30
N ASN A 54 -1.30 -10.14 -6.32
CA ASN A 54 -2.02 -11.07 -7.20
C ASN A 54 -2.51 -12.33 -6.49
N PHE A 55 -1.79 -12.78 -5.45
CA PHE A 55 -2.22 -13.90 -4.61
C PHE A 55 -3.20 -13.49 -3.49
N GLY A 56 -3.52 -12.22 -3.37
CA GLY A 56 -4.52 -11.70 -2.44
C GLY A 56 -3.96 -11.25 -1.09
N ALA A 57 -2.75 -10.74 -1.02
CA ALA A 57 -2.21 -10.13 0.19
C ALA A 57 -3.14 -9.02 0.73
N SER A 58 -3.13 -8.82 2.04
CA SER A 58 -3.91 -7.80 2.72
C SER A 58 -3.48 -6.41 2.27
N TYR A 59 -4.41 -5.63 1.71
CA TYR A 59 -4.19 -4.25 1.32
C TYR A 59 -5.51 -3.48 1.31
N GLY A 60 -5.63 -2.50 2.21
CA GLY A 60 -6.87 -1.76 2.46
C GLY A 60 -7.51 -1.13 1.22
N PRO A 61 -6.77 -0.47 0.32
CA PRO A 61 -7.33 0.08 -0.91
C PRO A 61 -8.08 -0.94 -1.77
N PHE A 62 -7.51 -2.12 -1.99
CA PHE A 62 -8.16 -3.16 -2.80
C PHE A 62 -9.35 -3.82 -2.11
N PHE A 63 -9.29 -3.95 -0.77
CA PHE A 63 -10.44 -4.40 -0.01
C PHE A 63 -11.63 -3.44 -0.14
N ARG A 64 -11.38 -2.12 -0.03
CA ARG A 64 -12.40 -1.08 -0.26
C ARG A 64 -12.92 -1.04 -1.69
N ALA A 65 -12.14 -1.52 -2.66
CA ALA A 65 -12.56 -1.72 -4.05
C ALA A 65 -13.42 -2.98 -4.27
N GLY A 66 -13.72 -3.75 -3.22
CA GLY A 66 -14.58 -4.94 -3.29
C GLY A 66 -13.83 -6.27 -3.39
N GLU A 67 -12.50 -6.29 -3.23
CA GLU A 67 -11.72 -7.52 -3.27
C GLU A 67 -11.76 -8.25 -1.93
N TYR A 68 -12.95 -8.69 -1.50
CA TYR A 68 -13.20 -9.27 -0.17
C TYR A 68 -12.47 -10.60 0.11
N TRP A 69 -11.98 -11.30 -0.91
CA TRP A 69 -11.15 -12.51 -0.72
C TRP A 69 -9.83 -12.22 0.01
N ARG A 70 -9.40 -10.95 0.05
CA ARG A 70 -8.25 -10.47 0.82
C ARG A 70 -8.44 -10.52 2.33
N LEU A 71 -9.63 -10.86 2.81
CA LEU A 71 -9.84 -11.23 4.20
C LEU A 71 -9.28 -12.62 4.52
N VAL A 72 -9.27 -13.52 3.53
CA VAL A 72 -8.93 -14.94 3.71
C VAL A 72 -7.53 -15.28 3.21
N MET A 73 -7.19 -14.81 2.01
CA MET A 73 -5.94 -15.21 1.36
C MET A 73 -4.66 -14.84 2.12
N PRO A 74 -4.56 -13.69 2.80
CA PRO A 74 -3.34 -13.27 3.48
C PRO A 74 -2.80 -14.30 4.47
N MET A 75 -3.67 -15.04 5.16
CA MET A 75 -3.25 -16.04 6.17
C MET A 75 -2.53 -17.26 5.58
N PHE A 76 -2.52 -17.41 4.26
CA PHE A 76 -1.82 -18.49 3.54
C PHE A 76 -0.59 -17.97 2.77
N LEU A 77 -0.35 -16.68 2.74
CA LEU A 77 0.76 -16.05 2.01
C LEU A 77 1.92 -15.73 2.97
N HIS A 78 3.16 -15.87 2.50
CA HIS A 78 4.34 -15.61 3.34
C HIS A 78 5.41 -14.83 2.58
N ILE A 79 5.99 -13.82 3.25
CA ILE A 79 7.02 -12.93 2.70
C ILE A 79 8.40 -13.48 3.05
N GLY A 80 8.95 -14.32 2.16
CA GLY A 80 10.23 -14.98 2.37
C GLY A 80 10.13 -16.26 3.20
N TRP A 81 11.17 -17.09 3.12
CA TRP A 81 11.20 -18.42 3.72
C TRP A 81 11.33 -18.38 5.26
N GLU A 82 11.99 -17.35 5.80
CA GLU A 82 12.13 -17.16 7.25
C GLU A 82 10.77 -16.95 7.92
N HIS A 83 9.93 -16.12 7.27
CA HIS A 83 8.59 -15.84 7.74
C HIS A 83 7.68 -17.08 7.64
N LEU A 84 7.81 -17.86 6.56
CA LEU A 84 7.10 -19.15 6.46
C LEU A 84 7.50 -20.09 7.59
N LEU A 85 8.80 -20.33 7.78
CA LEU A 85 9.28 -21.30 8.77
C LEU A 85 8.86 -20.96 10.20
N THR A 86 8.96 -19.69 10.59
CA THR A 86 8.55 -19.24 11.93
C THR A 86 7.05 -19.42 12.14
N ASN A 87 6.22 -19.09 11.15
CA ASN A 87 4.77 -19.30 11.23
C ASN A 87 4.41 -20.79 11.25
N MET A 88 5.04 -21.61 10.40
CA MET A 88 4.76 -23.05 10.35
C MET A 88 5.17 -23.73 11.66
N PHE A 89 6.29 -23.35 12.24
CA PHE A 89 6.69 -23.86 13.55
C PHE A 89 5.68 -23.46 14.65
N ALA A 90 5.26 -22.20 14.69
CA ALA A 90 4.27 -21.74 15.66
C ALA A 90 2.91 -22.41 15.45
N LEU A 91 2.44 -22.56 14.21
CA LEU A 91 1.19 -23.24 13.88
C LEU A 91 1.26 -24.72 14.28
N TRP A 92 2.36 -25.41 13.96
CA TRP A 92 2.57 -26.80 14.37
C TRP A 92 2.53 -26.94 15.88
N LEU A 93 3.26 -26.10 16.62
CA LEU A 93 3.37 -26.16 18.06
C LEU A 93 2.02 -25.89 18.73
N LEU A 94 1.42 -24.72 18.49
CA LEU A 94 0.18 -24.27 19.14
C LEU A 94 -1.04 -25.09 18.67
N GLY A 95 -1.08 -25.44 17.38
CA GLY A 95 -2.12 -26.28 16.82
C GLY A 95 -2.11 -27.68 17.43
N SER A 96 -0.93 -28.25 17.64
CA SER A 96 -0.80 -29.56 18.31
C SER A 96 -1.28 -29.58 19.77
N PHE A 97 -1.32 -28.41 20.41
CA PHE A 97 -1.90 -28.28 21.76
C PHE A 97 -3.41 -28.03 21.72
N LEU A 98 -3.90 -27.13 20.82
CA LEU A 98 -5.27 -26.69 20.85
C LEU A 98 -6.23 -27.63 20.10
N GLU A 99 -5.86 -28.12 18.91
CA GLU A 99 -6.73 -28.96 18.06
C GLU A 99 -7.24 -30.22 18.81
N PRO A 100 -6.43 -30.95 19.62
CA PRO A 100 -6.92 -32.08 20.38
C PRO A 100 -8.04 -31.76 21.39
N LEU A 101 -8.14 -30.53 21.84
CA LEU A 101 -9.18 -30.06 22.76
C LEU A 101 -10.44 -29.58 22.03
N TYR A 102 -10.29 -28.93 20.89
CA TYR A 102 -11.38 -28.31 20.13
C TYR A 102 -11.96 -29.21 19.05
N GLY A 103 -11.18 -30.20 18.56
CA GLY A 103 -11.49 -30.96 17.35
C GLY A 103 -11.24 -30.16 16.07
N TYR A 104 -11.00 -30.87 14.96
CA TYR A 104 -10.55 -30.28 13.69
C TYR A 104 -11.47 -29.21 13.14
N GLY A 105 -12.81 -29.34 13.23
CA GLY A 105 -13.75 -28.37 12.69
C GLY A 105 -13.74 -27.03 13.41
N ARG A 106 -13.80 -27.05 14.76
CA ARG A 106 -13.74 -25.82 15.59
C ARG A 106 -12.37 -25.16 15.50
N PHE A 107 -11.31 -25.96 15.43
CA PHE A 107 -9.95 -25.48 15.27
C PHE A 107 -9.77 -24.78 13.90
N ALA A 108 -10.23 -25.39 12.80
CA ALA A 108 -10.18 -24.78 11.48
C ALA A 108 -11.00 -23.47 11.42
N LEU A 109 -12.20 -23.47 12.05
CA LEU A 109 -13.03 -22.26 12.12
C LEU A 109 -12.33 -21.15 12.92
N LEU A 110 -11.74 -21.48 14.07
CA LEU A 110 -10.91 -20.57 14.87
C LEU A 110 -9.77 -19.96 14.03
N TYR A 111 -9.02 -20.79 13.32
CA TYR A 111 -7.91 -20.37 12.47
C TYR A 111 -8.39 -19.39 11.39
N VAL A 112 -9.41 -19.78 10.61
CA VAL A 112 -9.88 -18.97 9.49
C VAL A 112 -10.48 -17.64 9.97
N LEU A 113 -11.39 -17.66 10.94
CA LEU A 113 -12.04 -16.43 11.41
C LEU A 113 -11.06 -15.49 12.13
N SER A 114 -10.11 -16.04 12.89
CA SER A 114 -9.05 -15.21 13.51
C SER A 114 -8.12 -14.59 12.47
N GLY A 115 -7.78 -15.33 11.42
CA GLY A 115 -7.03 -14.79 10.29
C GLY A 115 -7.78 -13.68 9.57
N MET A 116 -9.09 -13.84 9.37
CA MET A 116 -9.95 -12.79 8.79
C MET A 116 -10.02 -11.55 9.68
N GLY A 117 -10.19 -11.72 11.00
CA GLY A 117 -10.19 -10.61 11.96
C GLY A 117 -8.87 -9.85 11.98
N GLY A 118 -7.75 -10.58 11.89
CA GLY A 118 -6.43 -9.99 11.73
C GLY A 118 -6.28 -9.19 10.44
N ALA A 119 -6.65 -9.78 9.31
CA ALA A 119 -6.60 -9.13 8.01
C ALA A 119 -7.47 -7.86 7.97
N LEU A 120 -8.69 -7.94 8.54
CA LEU A 120 -9.62 -6.80 8.59
C LEU A 120 -9.02 -5.63 9.37
N LEU A 121 -8.54 -5.86 10.59
CA LEU A 121 -7.97 -4.79 11.42
C LEU A 121 -6.71 -4.20 10.77
N SER A 122 -5.86 -5.04 10.18
CA SER A 122 -4.69 -4.59 9.42
C SER A 122 -5.11 -3.67 8.26
N MET A 123 -6.07 -4.05 7.44
CA MET A 123 -6.52 -3.27 6.28
C MET A 123 -7.19 -1.94 6.63
N GLU A 124 -7.81 -1.84 7.81
CA GLU A 124 -8.44 -0.60 8.26
C GLU A 124 -7.44 0.40 8.87
N VAL A 125 -6.38 -0.11 9.51
CA VAL A 125 -5.46 0.74 10.28
C VAL A 125 -4.12 0.92 9.59
N SER A 126 -3.65 -0.08 8.82
CA SER A 126 -2.36 -0.06 8.14
C SER A 126 -2.48 0.29 6.67
N SER A 127 -1.55 1.13 6.18
CA SER A 127 -1.39 1.41 4.75
C SER A 127 -0.45 0.43 4.03
N HIS A 128 0.09 -0.56 4.76
CA HIS A 128 1.08 -1.49 4.23
C HIS A 128 0.44 -2.77 3.71
N ILE A 129 1.11 -3.40 2.74
CA ILE A 129 0.75 -4.74 2.28
C ILE A 129 1.19 -5.74 3.35
N ALA A 130 0.25 -6.57 3.81
CA ALA A 130 0.50 -7.59 4.82
C ALA A 130 0.13 -9.00 4.33
N ALA A 131 0.87 -9.99 4.83
CA ALA A 131 0.67 -11.41 4.54
C ALA A 131 1.30 -12.24 5.66
N GLY A 132 0.68 -13.34 6.04
CA GLY A 132 1.17 -14.27 7.04
C GLY A 132 0.07 -14.97 7.81
N ALA A 133 0.33 -16.20 8.24
CA ALA A 133 -0.55 -16.96 9.11
C ALA A 133 -0.62 -16.39 10.53
N SER A 134 0.21 -15.41 10.87
CA SER A 134 0.44 -14.96 12.25
C SER A 134 -0.83 -14.44 12.93
N GLY A 135 -1.71 -13.72 12.22
CA GLY A 135 -3.01 -13.29 12.76
C GLY A 135 -3.87 -14.48 13.22
N ALA A 136 -3.97 -15.52 12.39
CA ALA A 136 -4.67 -16.76 12.77
C ALA A 136 -3.98 -17.49 13.95
N ILE A 137 -2.65 -17.50 13.98
CA ILE A 137 -1.85 -18.10 15.06
C ILE A 137 -2.06 -17.34 16.38
N PHE A 138 -2.13 -16.01 16.34
CA PHE A 138 -2.48 -15.22 17.52
C PHE A 138 -3.91 -15.49 18.01
N GLY A 139 -4.83 -15.80 17.10
CA GLY A 139 -6.17 -16.28 17.47
C GLY A 139 -6.14 -17.63 18.18
N ILE A 140 -5.32 -18.57 17.72
CA ILE A 140 -5.06 -19.84 18.43
C ILE A 140 -4.49 -19.56 19.83
N ALA A 141 -3.52 -18.66 19.96
CA ALA A 141 -2.94 -18.26 21.24
C ALA A 141 -4.00 -17.63 22.17
N GLY A 142 -4.90 -16.79 21.64
CA GLY A 142 -6.04 -16.23 22.36
C GLY A 142 -6.99 -17.31 22.88
N ALA A 143 -7.30 -18.31 22.06
CA ALA A 143 -8.12 -19.44 22.47
C ALA A 143 -7.42 -20.31 23.55
N MET A 144 -6.11 -20.49 23.49
CA MET A 144 -5.34 -21.15 24.53
C MET A 144 -5.36 -20.37 25.85
N LEU A 145 -5.32 -19.04 25.79
CA LEU A 145 -5.43 -18.17 26.97
C LEU A 145 -6.79 -18.36 27.65
N VAL A 146 -7.89 -18.22 26.90
CA VAL A 146 -9.25 -18.41 27.43
C VAL A 146 -9.44 -19.80 27.97
N THR A 147 -9.01 -20.84 27.24
CA THR A 147 -9.13 -22.23 27.66
C THR A 147 -8.39 -22.48 28.97
N GLY A 148 -7.17 -21.96 29.13
CA GLY A 148 -6.39 -22.12 30.34
C GLY A 148 -6.96 -21.41 31.56
N LEU A 149 -7.64 -20.26 31.36
CA LEU A 149 -8.22 -19.48 32.45
C LEU A 149 -9.61 -19.98 32.83
N LEU A 150 -10.48 -20.28 31.85
CA LEU A 150 -11.89 -20.56 32.10
C LEU A 150 -12.20 -22.08 32.13
N HIS A 151 -11.38 -22.90 31.49
CA HIS A 151 -11.58 -24.34 31.35
C HIS A 151 -10.33 -25.15 31.69
N PRO A 152 -9.63 -24.85 32.81
CA PRO A 152 -8.36 -25.51 33.16
C PRO A 152 -8.49 -27.02 33.39
N GLU A 153 -9.70 -27.51 33.65
CA GLU A 153 -10.03 -28.94 33.81
C GLU A 153 -9.91 -29.73 32.49
N THR A 154 -10.07 -29.04 31.34
CA THR A 154 -9.93 -29.68 30.02
C THR A 154 -8.48 -29.81 29.58
N VAL A 155 -7.58 -29.02 30.18
CA VAL A 155 -6.16 -28.95 29.84
C VAL A 155 -5.40 -30.07 30.57
N PRO A 156 -4.64 -30.92 29.86
CA PRO A 156 -3.79 -31.94 30.51
C PRO A 156 -2.82 -31.29 31.49
N ARG A 157 -2.57 -31.98 32.63
CA ARG A 157 -1.71 -31.44 33.71
C ARG A 157 -0.37 -30.92 33.25
N ARG A 158 0.29 -31.63 32.31
CA ARG A 158 1.60 -31.26 31.74
C ARG A 158 1.56 -30.02 30.84
N TRP A 159 0.38 -29.59 30.31
CA TRP A 159 0.21 -28.41 29.44
C TRP A 159 -0.30 -27.18 30.20
N LYS A 160 -0.65 -27.33 31.50
CA LYS A 160 -1.21 -26.23 32.29
C LYS A 160 -0.31 -25.00 32.34
N ASN A 161 1.02 -25.21 32.33
CA ASN A 161 1.98 -24.10 32.32
C ASN A 161 2.09 -23.40 30.97
N VAL A 162 1.60 -24.00 29.86
CA VAL A 162 1.60 -23.41 28.53
C VAL A 162 0.31 -22.61 28.29
N PHE A 163 -0.82 -23.16 28.79
CA PHE A 163 -2.13 -22.50 28.68
C PHE A 163 -2.30 -21.40 29.74
N GLY A 164 -3.25 -20.50 29.55
CA GLY A 164 -3.50 -19.39 30.47
C GLY A 164 -2.31 -18.43 30.54
N ILE A 165 -1.76 -18.20 31.70
CA ILE A 165 -0.68 -17.19 31.91
C ILE A 165 0.58 -17.49 31.09
N GLY A 166 0.90 -18.79 30.84
CA GLY A 166 2.08 -19.12 30.03
C GLY A 166 2.02 -18.60 28.61
N ILE A 167 0.91 -18.79 27.93
CA ILE A 167 0.72 -18.27 26.57
C ILE A 167 0.58 -16.74 26.55
N LEU A 168 0.06 -16.13 27.64
CA LEU A 168 -0.02 -14.68 27.76
C LEU A 168 1.37 -14.01 27.65
N LEU A 169 2.37 -14.59 28.32
CA LEU A 169 3.74 -14.10 28.23
C LEU A 169 4.25 -14.15 26.77
N VAL A 170 3.98 -15.23 26.05
CA VAL A 170 4.36 -15.39 24.64
C VAL A 170 3.66 -14.34 23.77
N ILE A 171 2.36 -14.09 23.98
CA ILE A 171 1.59 -13.07 23.27
C ILE A 171 2.21 -11.68 23.50
N VAL A 172 2.44 -11.30 24.76
CA VAL A 172 2.99 -9.97 25.11
C VAL A 172 4.38 -9.80 24.51
N LEU A 173 5.28 -10.76 24.66
CA LEU A 173 6.63 -10.68 24.11
C LEU A 173 6.63 -10.53 22.59
N ASN A 174 5.75 -11.25 21.87
CA ASN A 174 5.66 -11.13 20.42
C ASN A 174 5.09 -9.77 19.98
N LEU A 175 4.07 -9.22 20.66
CA LEU A 175 3.54 -7.90 20.36
C LEU A 175 4.56 -6.78 20.62
N VAL A 176 5.31 -6.89 21.73
CA VAL A 176 6.40 -5.96 22.06
C VAL A 176 7.50 -6.06 21.02
N PHE A 177 7.96 -7.28 20.68
CA PHE A 177 8.97 -7.48 19.64
C PHE A 177 8.51 -6.92 18.27
N GLY A 178 7.25 -7.20 17.89
CA GLY A 178 6.66 -6.70 16.64
C GLY A 178 6.56 -5.16 16.58
N HIS A 179 6.58 -4.47 17.73
CA HIS A 179 6.61 -3.01 17.73
C HIS A 179 7.97 -2.44 17.27
N PHE A 180 9.07 -3.16 17.55
CA PHE A 180 10.42 -2.74 17.18
C PHE A 180 10.86 -3.21 15.79
N VAL A 181 10.17 -4.18 15.19
CA VAL A 181 10.53 -4.75 13.89
C VAL A 181 9.59 -4.24 12.80
N ARG A 182 10.12 -3.40 11.90
CA ARG A 182 9.35 -2.65 10.87
C ARG A 182 8.46 -3.48 9.93
N HIS A 183 8.68 -4.79 9.83
CA HIS A 183 7.95 -5.66 8.90
C HIS A 183 6.96 -6.59 9.59
N ILE A 184 6.71 -6.40 10.89
CA ILE A 184 5.72 -7.18 11.64
C ILE A 184 4.42 -6.36 11.74
N ASP A 185 3.32 -6.97 11.31
CA ASP A 185 2.00 -6.35 11.34
C ASP A 185 1.30 -6.64 12.68
N ASN A 186 1.55 -5.78 13.65
CA ASN A 186 0.92 -5.89 14.97
C ASN A 186 -0.61 -5.70 14.95
N TRP A 187 -1.15 -5.00 13.96
CA TRP A 187 -2.60 -4.86 13.83
C TRP A 187 -3.25 -6.17 13.41
N ALA A 188 -2.61 -6.92 12.50
CA ALA A 188 -3.04 -8.28 12.18
C ALA A 188 -2.98 -9.21 13.39
N HIS A 189 -1.91 -9.12 14.21
CA HIS A 189 -1.78 -9.90 15.45
C HIS A 189 -2.88 -9.57 16.43
N LEU A 190 -3.13 -8.28 16.68
CA LEU A 190 -4.15 -7.84 17.63
C LEU A 190 -5.57 -8.22 17.17
N GLY A 191 -5.89 -8.01 15.89
CA GLY A 191 -7.19 -8.40 15.33
C GLY A 191 -7.44 -9.90 15.43
N GLY A 192 -6.43 -10.71 15.12
CA GLY A 192 -6.48 -12.17 15.26
C GLY A 192 -6.65 -12.62 16.71
N LEU A 193 -5.88 -12.03 17.62
CA LEU A 193 -5.96 -12.29 19.06
C LEU A 193 -7.36 -12.02 19.62
N VAL A 194 -7.89 -10.81 19.37
CA VAL A 194 -9.23 -10.41 19.85
C VAL A 194 -10.31 -11.35 19.30
N THR A 195 -10.24 -11.67 18.01
CA THR A 195 -11.18 -12.60 17.38
C THR A 195 -11.09 -13.99 18.02
N GLY A 196 -9.87 -14.49 18.24
CA GLY A 196 -9.65 -15.80 18.90
C GLY A 196 -10.15 -15.85 20.34
N LEU A 197 -9.96 -14.77 21.11
CA LEU A 197 -10.52 -14.63 22.46
C LEU A 197 -12.05 -14.72 22.43
N ILE A 198 -12.71 -13.94 21.55
CA ILE A 198 -14.17 -13.94 21.43
C ILE A 198 -14.70 -15.32 21.00
N LEU A 199 -14.06 -15.91 19.98
CA LEU A 199 -14.48 -17.22 19.48
C LEU A 199 -14.31 -18.33 20.55
N ALA A 200 -13.29 -18.27 21.37
CA ALA A 200 -13.08 -19.25 22.44
C ALA A 200 -14.13 -19.14 23.57
N LEU A 201 -14.68 -17.93 23.81
CA LEU A 201 -15.80 -17.73 24.75
C LEU A 201 -17.11 -18.31 24.19
N ILE A 202 -17.33 -18.23 22.87
CA ILE A 202 -18.55 -18.69 22.20
C ILE A 202 -18.46 -20.20 21.87
N LEU A 203 -17.26 -20.69 21.51
CA LEU A 203 -16.98 -22.06 21.10
C LEU A 203 -16.06 -22.74 22.13
N PRO A 204 -16.57 -23.19 23.27
CA PRO A 204 -15.73 -23.84 24.26
C PRO A 204 -15.14 -25.15 23.72
N PRO A 205 -14.08 -25.70 24.37
CA PRO A 205 -13.47 -26.99 24.00
C PRO A 205 -14.52 -28.06 23.78
N ALA A 206 -14.37 -28.87 22.72
CA ALA A 206 -15.35 -29.92 22.37
C ALA A 206 -15.52 -30.99 23.46
N ARG A 207 -14.55 -31.12 24.36
CA ARG A 207 -14.62 -32.01 25.52
C ARG A 207 -15.69 -31.63 26.54
N LEU A 208 -16.08 -30.35 26.61
CA LEU A 208 -17.13 -29.88 27.54
C LEU A 208 -18.54 -30.13 26.99
N ALA A 209 -18.66 -30.34 25.68
CA ALA A 209 -19.94 -30.68 25.08
C ALA A 209 -20.27 -32.16 25.34
N ALA A 210 -21.06 -32.43 26.36
CA ALA A 210 -21.50 -33.74 26.73
C ALA A 210 -22.40 -34.38 25.64
N GLY A 211 -22.03 -35.59 25.18
CA GLY A 211 -22.90 -36.49 24.42
C GLY A 211 -22.55 -36.68 22.93
N ALA A 212 -23.23 -37.64 22.28
CA ALA A 212 -23.07 -38.02 20.88
C ALA A 212 -23.37 -36.87 19.89
N TRP A 213 -24.18 -35.90 20.29
CA TRP A 213 -24.54 -34.72 19.51
C TRP A 213 -23.34 -33.80 19.24
N ALA A 214 -22.46 -33.61 20.22
CA ALA A 214 -21.25 -32.79 20.06
C ALA A 214 -20.24 -33.39 19.07
N ARG A 215 -20.22 -34.70 18.92
CA ARG A 215 -19.37 -35.40 17.94
C ARG A 215 -19.96 -35.32 16.52
N LYS A 216 -21.29 -35.41 16.38
CA LYS A 216 -21.97 -35.29 15.09
C LYS A 216 -22.02 -33.83 14.56
N SER A 217 -22.05 -32.83 15.44
CA SER A 217 -22.05 -31.39 15.05
C SER A 217 -20.65 -30.84 14.69
N ALA A 218 -19.57 -31.56 14.98
CA ALA A 218 -18.22 -31.13 14.61
C ALA A 218 -17.93 -31.23 13.11
N GLN A 219 -18.58 -32.15 12.39
CA GLN A 219 -18.38 -32.31 10.93
C GLN A 219 -18.96 -31.17 10.08
N PRO A 220 -20.22 -30.70 10.28
CA PRO A 220 -20.74 -29.57 9.51
C PRO A 220 -19.98 -28.25 9.79
N ILE A 221 -19.38 -28.07 10.95
CA ILE A 221 -18.57 -26.89 11.26
C ILE A 221 -17.29 -26.81 10.38
N LEU A 222 -16.76 -27.94 9.89
CA LEU A 222 -15.63 -27.94 8.96
C LEU A 222 -16.01 -27.45 7.55
N ILE A 223 -17.24 -27.62 7.13
CA ILE A 223 -17.68 -27.23 5.77
C ILE A 223 -17.52 -25.73 5.56
N LEU A 224 -17.90 -24.93 6.55
CA LEU A 224 -17.86 -23.46 6.44
C LEU A 224 -16.44 -22.91 6.14
N PRO A 225 -15.38 -23.22 6.92
CA PRO A 225 -14.03 -22.73 6.63
C PRO A 225 -13.51 -23.26 5.28
N VAL A 226 -13.84 -24.49 4.89
CA VAL A 226 -13.44 -25.03 3.58
C VAL A 226 -14.11 -24.25 2.45
N VAL A 227 -15.42 -23.99 2.53
CA VAL A 227 -16.15 -23.21 1.55
C VAL A 227 -15.58 -21.78 1.44
N ILE A 228 -15.30 -21.13 2.57
CA ILE A 228 -14.71 -19.80 2.62
C ILE A 228 -13.34 -19.78 1.89
N VAL A 229 -12.47 -20.73 2.18
CA VAL A 229 -11.13 -20.81 1.57
C VAL A 229 -11.21 -21.11 0.08
N VAL A 230 -12.05 -22.07 -0.32
CA VAL A 230 -12.25 -22.42 -1.75
C VAL A 230 -12.83 -21.25 -2.53
N ALA A 231 -13.83 -20.54 -1.98
CA ALA A 231 -14.42 -19.37 -2.61
C ALA A 231 -13.38 -18.23 -2.77
N ALA A 232 -12.58 -17.99 -1.73
CA ALA A 232 -11.52 -16.99 -1.80
C ALA A 232 -10.43 -17.36 -2.81
N ALA A 233 -10.01 -18.61 -2.88
CA ALA A 233 -9.04 -19.10 -3.86
C ALA A 233 -9.57 -18.97 -5.31
N ALA A 234 -10.84 -19.31 -5.54
CA ALA A 234 -11.50 -19.15 -6.84
C ALA A 234 -11.58 -17.66 -7.24
N ALA A 235 -11.95 -16.77 -6.30
CA ALA A 235 -11.97 -15.33 -6.53
C ALA A 235 -10.59 -14.80 -6.90
N THR A 236 -9.56 -15.22 -6.17
CA THR A 236 -8.15 -14.85 -6.45
C THR A 236 -7.70 -15.34 -7.84
N ALA A 237 -8.04 -16.56 -8.22
CA ALA A 237 -7.69 -17.10 -9.54
C ALA A 237 -8.39 -16.31 -10.67
N ASN A 238 -9.67 -15.99 -10.52
CA ASN A 238 -10.41 -15.17 -11.48
C ASN A 238 -9.84 -13.75 -11.58
N HIS A 239 -9.54 -13.11 -10.44
CA HIS A 239 -8.91 -11.80 -10.41
C HIS A 239 -7.54 -11.84 -11.12
N SER A 240 -6.68 -12.82 -10.81
CA SER A 240 -5.37 -12.96 -11.45
C SER A 240 -5.46 -13.17 -12.97
N PHE A 241 -6.51 -13.82 -13.47
CA PHE A 241 -6.76 -13.98 -14.90
C PHE A 241 -7.12 -12.64 -15.55
N LYS A 242 -8.07 -11.91 -14.98
CA LYS A 242 -8.50 -10.59 -15.47
C LYS A 242 -7.36 -9.57 -15.38
N THR A 243 -6.63 -9.54 -14.29
CA THR A 243 -5.46 -8.63 -14.10
C THR A 243 -4.41 -8.84 -15.18
N ARG A 244 -4.15 -10.10 -15.59
CA ARG A 244 -3.23 -10.39 -16.72
C ARG A 244 -3.77 -9.86 -18.05
N GLN A 245 -5.07 -9.96 -18.29
CA GLN A 245 -5.68 -9.38 -19.50
C GLN A 245 -5.56 -7.84 -19.48
N VAL A 246 -5.91 -7.20 -18.36
CA VAL A 246 -5.77 -5.74 -18.18
C VAL A 246 -4.33 -5.30 -18.40
N THR A 247 -3.35 -5.99 -17.83
CA THR A 247 -1.92 -5.66 -18.01
C THR A 247 -1.52 -5.66 -19.49
N ARG A 248 -1.93 -6.67 -20.26
CA ARG A 248 -1.67 -6.70 -21.71
C ARG A 248 -2.32 -5.54 -22.45
N LEU A 249 -3.57 -5.22 -22.10
CA LEU A 249 -4.28 -4.09 -22.70
C LEU A 249 -3.59 -2.76 -22.42
N LEU A 250 -3.09 -2.54 -21.21
CA LEU A 250 -2.32 -1.35 -20.83
C LEU A 250 -0.96 -1.29 -21.55
N GLU A 251 -0.24 -2.41 -21.66
CA GLU A 251 1.01 -2.47 -22.43
C GLU A 251 0.80 -2.13 -23.92
N ASP A 252 -0.26 -2.65 -24.52
CA ASP A 252 -0.58 -2.39 -25.92
C ASP A 252 -1.13 -0.96 -26.12
N GLU A 253 -1.82 -0.39 -25.12
CA GLU A 253 -2.21 1.01 -25.07
C GLU A 253 -0.99 1.92 -25.16
N VAL A 254 0.01 1.75 -24.28
CA VAL A 254 1.26 2.54 -24.29
C VAL A 254 1.96 2.45 -25.67
N LYS A 255 2.02 1.24 -26.28
CA LYS A 255 2.57 1.08 -27.62
C LYS A 255 1.79 1.83 -28.70
N LEU A 256 0.46 1.90 -28.59
CA LEU A 256 -0.37 2.64 -29.53
C LEU A 256 -0.24 4.15 -29.36
N GLN A 257 -0.13 4.60 -28.11
CA GLN A 257 0.13 6.02 -27.78
C GLN A 257 1.47 6.47 -28.40
N ALA A 258 2.53 5.69 -28.18
CA ALA A 258 3.86 5.95 -28.76
C ALA A 258 3.86 5.97 -30.32
N LYS A 259 2.92 5.24 -30.95
CA LYS A 259 2.72 5.24 -32.42
C LYS A 259 1.79 6.35 -32.93
N GLY A 260 1.38 7.29 -32.08
CA GLY A 260 0.47 8.37 -32.44
C GLY A 260 -0.95 7.89 -32.80
N LYS A 261 -1.45 6.84 -32.17
CA LYS A 261 -2.78 6.26 -32.39
C LYS A 261 -3.69 6.38 -31.15
N PRO A 262 -3.96 7.61 -30.63
CA PRO A 262 -4.60 7.80 -29.33
C PRO A 262 -6.04 7.24 -29.28
N GLN A 263 -6.80 7.29 -30.37
CA GLN A 263 -8.16 6.74 -30.40
C GLN A 263 -8.17 5.22 -30.20
N LYS A 264 -7.22 4.49 -30.79
CA LYS A 264 -7.10 3.04 -30.59
C LYS A 264 -6.60 2.71 -29.18
N ALA A 265 -5.70 3.51 -28.64
CA ALA A 265 -5.25 3.40 -27.26
C ALA A 265 -6.43 3.50 -26.28
N ARG A 266 -7.32 4.48 -26.46
CA ARG A 266 -8.53 4.65 -25.65
C ARG A 266 -9.52 3.48 -25.75
N ALA A 267 -9.68 2.89 -26.92
CA ALA A 267 -10.53 1.71 -27.05
C ALA A 267 -10.03 0.56 -26.18
N LEU A 268 -8.69 0.39 -26.06
CA LEU A 268 -8.11 -0.61 -25.16
C LEU A 268 -8.33 -0.24 -23.67
N LEU A 269 -8.22 1.04 -23.30
CA LEU A 269 -8.52 1.47 -21.93
C LEU A 269 -9.98 1.23 -21.55
N SER A 270 -10.92 1.50 -22.47
CA SER A 270 -12.34 1.22 -22.26
C SER A 270 -12.60 -0.29 -22.11
N GLN A 271 -11.92 -1.12 -22.87
CA GLN A 271 -11.99 -2.58 -22.74
C GLN A 271 -11.39 -3.03 -21.38
N ALA A 272 -10.26 -2.49 -20.98
CA ALA A 272 -9.65 -2.77 -19.69
C ALA A 272 -10.57 -2.36 -18.53
N GLN A 273 -11.24 -1.21 -18.63
CA GLN A 273 -12.20 -0.72 -17.64
C GLN A 273 -13.42 -1.65 -17.53
N SER A 274 -13.89 -2.23 -18.65
CA SER A 274 -15.01 -3.18 -18.62
C SER A 274 -14.65 -4.51 -17.94
N LEU A 275 -13.38 -4.93 -18.02
CA LEU A 275 -12.89 -6.15 -17.37
C LEU A 275 -12.71 -5.98 -15.86
N GLU A 276 -12.08 -4.87 -15.44
CA GLU A 276 -11.79 -4.53 -14.05
C GLU A 276 -12.12 -3.05 -13.78
N PRO A 277 -13.40 -2.73 -13.48
CA PRO A 277 -13.86 -1.34 -13.31
C PRO A 277 -13.19 -0.58 -12.17
N HIS A 278 -12.58 -1.30 -11.22
CA HIS A 278 -11.91 -0.74 -10.04
C HIS A 278 -10.39 -0.81 -10.11
N ASP A 279 -9.81 -1.32 -11.21
CA ASP A 279 -8.35 -1.33 -11.37
C ASP A 279 -7.82 0.11 -11.45
N VAL A 280 -7.01 0.48 -10.46
CA VAL A 280 -6.48 1.84 -10.29
C VAL A 280 -5.66 2.25 -11.51
N ARG A 281 -4.85 1.35 -12.07
CA ARG A 281 -3.99 1.62 -13.24
C ARG A 281 -4.80 2.02 -14.47
N VAL A 282 -5.96 1.37 -14.66
CA VAL A 282 -6.88 1.71 -15.76
C VAL A 282 -7.47 3.10 -15.55
N ARG A 283 -7.86 3.44 -14.33
CA ARG A 283 -8.40 4.76 -13.99
C ARG A 283 -7.36 5.86 -14.15
N GLU A 284 -6.14 5.63 -13.68
CA GLU A 284 -5.00 6.52 -13.87
C GLU A 284 -4.75 6.77 -15.36
N SER A 285 -4.64 5.71 -16.17
CA SER A 285 -4.43 5.83 -17.61
C SER A 285 -5.57 6.56 -18.32
N LEU A 286 -6.83 6.29 -17.95
CA LEU A 286 -7.98 7.03 -18.48
C LEU A 286 -7.97 8.50 -18.05
N GLY A 287 -7.66 8.77 -16.79
CA GLY A 287 -7.54 10.13 -16.26
C GLY A 287 -6.49 10.94 -17.02
N LEU A 288 -5.32 10.38 -17.25
CA LEU A 288 -4.25 10.99 -18.03
C LEU A 288 -4.67 11.24 -19.49
N ALA A 289 -5.30 10.25 -20.14
CA ALA A 289 -5.80 10.41 -21.51
C ALA A 289 -6.86 11.51 -21.62
N TYR A 290 -7.73 11.67 -20.62
CA TYR A 290 -8.70 12.75 -20.56
C TYR A 290 -8.04 14.12 -20.29
N LEU A 291 -6.96 14.18 -19.50
CA LEU A 291 -6.17 15.39 -19.31
C LEU A 291 -5.55 15.88 -20.62
N GLU A 292 -4.94 14.97 -21.39
CA GLU A 292 -4.36 15.26 -22.70
C GLU A 292 -5.40 15.86 -23.65
N ASP A 293 -6.64 15.37 -23.60
CA ASP A 293 -7.76 15.89 -24.40
C ASP A 293 -8.40 17.15 -23.86
N ARG A 294 -7.92 17.66 -22.74
CA ARG A 294 -8.54 18.77 -22.00
C ARG A 294 -9.98 18.48 -21.56
N ASN A 295 -10.35 17.19 -21.45
CA ASN A 295 -11.62 16.75 -20.88
C ASN A 295 -11.48 16.66 -19.35
N TYR A 296 -11.34 17.80 -18.73
CA TYR A 296 -11.01 17.90 -17.29
C TYR A 296 -12.08 17.26 -16.40
N ASP A 297 -13.37 17.33 -16.75
CA ASP A 297 -14.43 16.74 -15.95
C ASP A 297 -14.34 15.20 -15.91
N SER A 298 -13.97 14.58 -17.02
CA SER A 298 -13.75 13.13 -17.05
C SER A 298 -12.47 12.75 -16.31
N ALA A 299 -11.38 13.50 -16.49
CA ALA A 299 -10.14 13.31 -15.75
C ALA A 299 -10.36 13.37 -14.23
N ILE A 300 -11.09 14.40 -13.74
CA ILE A 300 -11.44 14.56 -12.34
C ILE A 300 -12.19 13.33 -11.81
N ARG A 301 -13.18 12.81 -12.55
CA ARG A 301 -13.94 11.63 -12.13
C ARG A 301 -13.03 10.40 -11.96
N GLU A 302 -12.12 10.16 -12.92
CA GLU A 302 -11.25 9.00 -12.87
C GLU A 302 -10.20 9.11 -11.75
N PHE A 303 -9.53 10.24 -11.58
CA PHE A 303 -8.58 10.44 -10.48
C PHE A 303 -9.26 10.43 -9.10
N GLN A 304 -10.45 10.99 -8.96
CA GLN A 304 -11.22 10.86 -7.72
C GLN A 304 -11.60 9.40 -7.44
N ALA A 305 -11.90 8.62 -8.48
CA ALA A 305 -12.20 7.20 -8.32
C ALA A 305 -10.94 6.40 -7.96
N ALA A 306 -9.78 6.70 -8.54
CA ALA A 306 -8.49 6.12 -8.16
C ALA A 306 -8.14 6.44 -6.70
N LEU A 307 -8.27 7.69 -6.28
CA LEU A 307 -8.00 8.14 -4.91
C LEU A 307 -9.00 7.58 -3.86
N ARG A 308 -10.22 7.19 -4.26
CA ARG A 308 -11.11 6.43 -3.35
C ARG A 308 -10.56 5.05 -3.05
N VAL A 309 -9.91 4.42 -4.02
CA VAL A 309 -9.28 3.10 -3.85
C VAL A 309 -7.95 3.24 -3.10
N ASN A 310 -7.07 4.11 -3.58
CA ASN A 310 -5.77 4.38 -2.95
C ASN A 310 -5.63 5.86 -2.54
N PRO A 311 -6.12 6.26 -1.36
CA PRO A 311 -6.07 7.65 -0.91
C PRO A 311 -4.65 8.14 -0.55
N PHE A 312 -3.65 7.26 -0.58
CA PHE A 312 -2.24 7.58 -0.31
C PHE A 312 -1.43 7.83 -1.60
N ASP A 313 -2.06 7.72 -2.77
CA ASP A 313 -1.38 7.98 -4.03
C ASP A 313 -1.19 9.50 -4.23
N THR A 314 0.06 9.90 -4.24
CA THR A 314 0.43 11.32 -4.41
C THR A 314 0.43 11.74 -5.87
N SER A 315 0.67 10.82 -6.81
CA SER A 315 0.64 11.09 -8.24
C SER A 315 -0.77 11.39 -8.73
N ASP A 316 -1.75 10.57 -8.28
CA ASP A 316 -3.16 10.80 -8.58
C ASP A 316 -3.68 12.11 -8.00
N ALA A 317 -3.22 12.48 -6.80
CA ALA A 317 -3.60 13.76 -6.19
C ALA A 317 -3.04 14.95 -6.97
N ILE A 318 -1.81 14.87 -7.47
CA ILE A 318 -1.20 15.91 -8.33
C ILE A 318 -1.95 15.97 -9.68
N SER A 319 -2.24 14.81 -10.28
CA SER A 319 -2.99 14.76 -11.55
C SER A 319 -4.43 15.31 -11.40
N LEU A 320 -5.08 15.03 -10.26
CA LEU A 320 -6.39 15.63 -9.94
C LEU A 320 -6.29 17.15 -9.80
N ALA A 321 -5.25 17.65 -9.13
CA ALA A 321 -5.01 19.09 -9.03
C ALA A 321 -4.79 19.71 -10.41
N ALA A 322 -3.97 19.10 -11.27
CA ALA A 322 -3.76 19.55 -12.64
C ALA A 322 -5.07 19.60 -13.46
N ALA A 323 -5.98 18.63 -13.24
CA ALA A 323 -7.29 18.65 -13.88
C ALA A 323 -8.17 19.82 -13.39
N TYR A 324 -8.12 20.16 -12.10
CA TYR A 324 -8.79 21.33 -11.56
C TYR A 324 -8.16 22.65 -12.05
N GLU A 325 -6.82 22.72 -12.14
CA GLU A 325 -6.11 23.86 -12.72
C GLU A 325 -6.51 24.11 -14.19
N GLY A 326 -6.63 23.02 -14.97
CA GLY A 326 -7.13 23.09 -16.34
C GLY A 326 -8.54 23.71 -16.47
N LYS A 327 -9.34 23.60 -15.40
CA LYS A 327 -10.64 24.29 -15.26
C LYS A 327 -10.53 25.68 -14.63
N ASN A 328 -9.35 26.17 -14.31
CA ASN A 328 -9.11 27.37 -13.51
C ASN A 328 -9.69 27.31 -12.08
N ASP A 329 -9.97 26.10 -11.54
CA ASP A 329 -10.48 25.89 -10.18
C ASP A 329 -9.30 25.63 -9.20
N PHE A 330 -8.47 26.66 -9.03
CA PHE A 330 -7.28 26.58 -8.16
C PHE A 330 -7.63 26.30 -6.70
N ALA A 331 -8.84 26.65 -6.27
CA ALA A 331 -9.30 26.37 -4.90
C ALA A 331 -9.43 24.85 -4.65
N LYS A 332 -10.06 24.13 -5.59
CA LYS A 332 -10.17 22.66 -5.50
C LYS A 332 -8.85 21.96 -5.76
N ALA A 333 -7.98 22.50 -6.61
CA ALA A 333 -6.62 21.99 -6.80
C ALA A 333 -5.86 22.02 -5.46
N ARG A 334 -5.91 23.15 -4.75
CA ARG A 334 -5.32 23.31 -3.41
C ARG A 334 -5.89 22.30 -2.41
N GLU A 335 -7.23 22.19 -2.33
CA GLU A 335 -7.90 21.26 -1.42
C GLU A 335 -7.45 19.80 -1.63
N ALA A 336 -7.34 19.36 -2.88
CA ALA A 336 -6.90 18.02 -3.25
C ALA A 336 -5.45 17.76 -2.79
N LEU A 337 -4.53 18.70 -3.01
CA LEU A 337 -3.14 18.60 -2.61
C LEU A 337 -2.97 18.66 -1.09
N GLU A 338 -3.68 19.53 -0.39
CA GLU A 338 -3.69 19.57 1.07
C GLU A 338 -4.21 18.25 1.68
N ALA A 339 -5.25 17.66 1.08
CA ALA A 339 -5.75 16.36 1.50
C ALA A 339 -4.69 15.26 1.32
N SER A 340 -3.90 15.30 0.24
CA SER A 340 -2.79 14.40 0.01
C SER A 340 -1.67 14.58 1.03
N ILE A 341 -1.26 15.82 1.32
CA ILE A 341 -0.21 16.13 2.31
C ILE A 341 -0.62 15.69 3.72
N ARG A 342 -1.88 15.84 4.11
CA ARG A 342 -2.36 15.32 5.41
C ARG A 342 -2.17 13.81 5.53
N ARG A 343 -2.19 13.04 4.44
CA ARG A 343 -1.99 11.59 4.42
C ARG A 343 -0.53 11.18 4.24
N VAL A 344 0.21 11.94 3.43
CA VAL A 344 1.61 11.69 3.07
C VAL A 344 2.44 12.98 3.24
N PRO A 345 2.75 13.39 4.48
CA PRO A 345 3.39 14.70 4.74
C PRO A 345 4.77 14.90 4.11
N GLY A 346 5.48 13.80 3.81
CA GLY A 346 6.83 13.83 3.23
C GLY A 346 6.88 13.81 1.70
N SER A 347 5.76 13.95 1.00
CA SER A 347 5.75 13.95 -0.47
C SER A 347 6.27 15.28 -1.03
N VAL A 348 7.51 15.27 -1.47
CA VAL A 348 8.19 16.46 -2.03
C VAL A 348 7.45 17.01 -3.26
N ASN A 349 7.00 16.12 -4.15
CA ASN A 349 6.27 16.52 -5.37
C ASN A 349 4.91 17.15 -5.03
N THR A 350 4.21 16.64 -4.00
CA THR A 350 2.93 17.23 -3.58
C THR A 350 3.10 18.59 -2.91
N LEU A 351 4.17 18.76 -2.11
CA LEU A 351 4.52 20.05 -1.50
C LEU A 351 4.85 21.09 -2.58
N GLU A 352 5.60 20.70 -3.59
CA GLU A 352 5.94 21.57 -4.72
C GLU A 352 4.70 21.94 -5.52
N ALA A 353 3.85 20.99 -5.91
CA ALA A 353 2.61 21.25 -6.62
C ALA A 353 1.66 22.18 -5.82
N LEU A 354 1.55 21.97 -4.49
CA LEU A 354 0.77 22.87 -3.63
C LEU A 354 1.36 24.30 -3.63
N ALA A 355 2.68 24.42 -3.57
CA ALA A 355 3.34 25.72 -3.62
C ALA A 355 3.05 26.45 -4.94
N GLU A 356 3.05 25.74 -6.07
CA GLU A 356 2.69 26.31 -7.37
C GLU A 356 1.24 26.80 -7.37
N VAL A 357 0.28 25.98 -6.93
CA VAL A 357 -1.14 26.37 -6.83
C VAL A 357 -1.31 27.57 -5.90
N CYS A 358 -0.63 27.61 -4.74
CA CYS A 358 -0.64 28.77 -3.85
C CYS A 358 -0.07 30.04 -4.53
N SER A 359 1.00 29.90 -5.33
CA SER A 359 1.57 30.99 -6.11
C SER A 359 0.56 31.56 -7.11
N ARG A 360 -0.17 30.69 -7.84
CA ARG A 360 -1.26 31.07 -8.77
C ARG A 360 -2.40 31.79 -8.07
N LEU A 361 -2.71 31.38 -6.83
CA LEU A 361 -3.71 32.05 -5.96
C LEU A 361 -3.18 33.33 -5.31
N LYS A 362 -1.92 33.72 -5.58
CA LYS A 362 -1.22 34.87 -4.96
C LYS A 362 -1.06 34.73 -3.43
N LEU A 363 -1.12 33.52 -2.92
CA LEU A 363 -0.84 33.19 -1.50
C LEU A 363 0.67 33.01 -1.30
N TYR A 364 1.44 34.08 -1.57
CA TYR A 364 2.91 34.01 -1.63
C TYR A 364 3.58 33.52 -0.34
N PRO A 365 3.16 33.92 0.87
CA PRO A 365 3.73 33.39 2.10
C PRO A 365 3.65 31.87 2.21
N GLU A 366 2.47 31.34 1.83
CA GLU A 366 2.22 29.90 1.88
C GLU A 366 2.99 29.16 0.79
N ALA A 367 3.05 29.70 -0.42
CA ALA A 367 3.85 29.15 -1.52
C ALA A 367 5.33 29.03 -1.13
N ILE A 368 5.92 30.12 -0.59
CA ILE A 368 7.31 30.14 -0.10
C ILE A 368 7.52 29.10 1.00
N GLN A 369 6.58 28.99 1.93
CA GLN A 369 6.66 27.99 3.01
C GLN A 369 6.69 26.58 2.43
N ARG A 370 5.82 26.23 1.51
CA ARG A 370 5.74 24.88 0.93
C ARG A 370 6.96 24.53 0.08
N TYR A 371 7.48 25.46 -0.72
CA TYR A 371 8.75 25.26 -1.43
C TYR A 371 9.90 24.99 -0.45
N ASN A 372 10.00 25.77 0.62
CA ASN A 372 11.04 25.56 1.65
C ASN A 372 10.88 24.22 2.37
N GLU A 373 9.66 23.78 2.66
CA GLU A 373 9.39 22.43 3.21
C GLU A 373 9.87 21.33 2.26
N ALA A 374 9.56 21.44 0.96
CA ALA A 374 10.04 20.51 -0.06
C ALA A 374 11.57 20.48 -0.14
N LEU A 375 12.21 21.65 -0.15
CA LEU A 375 13.67 21.77 -0.22
C LEU A 375 14.40 21.35 1.08
N LYS A 376 13.73 21.41 2.22
CA LYS A 376 14.26 20.85 3.47
C LYS A 376 14.34 19.31 3.41
N ILE A 377 13.38 18.67 2.75
CA ILE A 377 13.36 17.21 2.56
C ILE A 377 14.32 16.81 1.43
N ALA A 378 14.30 17.53 0.31
CA ALA A 378 15.10 17.26 -0.88
C ALA A 378 15.83 18.53 -1.36
N PRO A 379 17.00 18.88 -0.80
CA PRO A 379 17.72 20.12 -1.16
C PRO A 379 18.14 20.24 -2.63
N ASN A 380 18.22 19.11 -3.32
CA ASN A 380 18.60 19.02 -4.73
C ASN A 380 17.39 18.84 -5.68
N PHE A 381 16.19 19.17 -5.24
CA PHE A 381 15.01 19.11 -6.08
C PHE A 381 14.95 20.34 -7.00
N ALA A 382 15.43 20.15 -8.25
CA ALA A 382 15.64 21.22 -9.21
C ALA A 382 14.36 22.04 -9.52
N VAL A 383 13.20 21.37 -9.59
CA VAL A 383 11.92 22.01 -9.89
C VAL A 383 11.54 23.02 -8.80
N ALA A 384 11.61 22.61 -7.52
CA ALA A 384 11.30 23.51 -6.41
C ALA A 384 12.31 24.65 -6.29
N GLN A 385 13.62 24.41 -6.55
CA GLN A 385 14.61 25.47 -6.63
C GLN A 385 14.25 26.50 -7.71
N ASN A 386 13.89 26.02 -8.91
CA ASN A 386 13.48 26.86 -10.03
C ASN A 386 12.24 27.69 -9.71
N ASN A 387 11.18 27.06 -9.22
CA ASN A 387 9.89 27.70 -9.02
C ASN A 387 9.93 28.71 -7.86
N LEU A 388 10.69 28.44 -6.81
CA LEU A 388 10.93 29.39 -5.72
C LEU A 388 11.74 30.59 -6.22
N ALA A 389 12.77 30.37 -7.06
CA ALA A 389 13.54 31.44 -7.68
C ALA A 389 12.66 32.35 -8.55
N TRP A 390 11.82 31.73 -9.37
CA TRP A 390 10.86 32.45 -10.19
C TRP A 390 9.91 33.30 -9.35
N LEU A 391 9.33 32.74 -8.30
CA LEU A 391 8.46 33.48 -7.39
C LEU A 391 9.18 34.70 -6.78
N TYR A 392 10.39 34.51 -6.23
CA TYR A 392 11.18 35.61 -5.67
C TYR A 392 11.56 36.69 -6.68
N ALA A 393 11.74 36.33 -7.96
CA ALA A 393 12.07 37.28 -9.01
C ALA A 393 10.85 38.05 -9.54
N THR A 394 9.68 37.40 -9.66
CA THR A 394 8.61 37.88 -10.51
C THR A 394 7.27 38.15 -9.83
N CYS A 395 7.06 37.70 -8.54
CA CYS A 395 5.76 37.88 -7.90
C CYS A 395 5.28 39.34 -7.89
N ASP A 396 3.96 39.55 -8.05
CA ASP A 396 3.37 40.89 -8.16
C ASP A 396 3.58 41.74 -6.90
N ASP A 397 3.53 41.09 -5.72
CA ASP A 397 3.71 41.76 -4.45
C ASP A 397 5.19 41.91 -4.11
N ARG A 398 5.64 43.18 -4.16
CA ARG A 398 7.06 43.55 -3.95
C ARG A 398 7.62 43.12 -2.58
N GLN A 399 6.76 42.99 -1.57
CA GLN A 399 7.22 42.57 -0.22
C GLN A 399 7.77 41.15 -0.19
N TYR A 400 7.36 40.27 -1.09
CA TYR A 400 7.83 38.91 -1.23
C TYR A 400 8.93 38.71 -2.28
N ARG A 401 9.29 39.77 -3.01
CA ARG A 401 10.45 39.74 -3.93
C ARG A 401 11.75 39.69 -3.14
N ASN A 402 12.62 38.78 -3.55
CA ASN A 402 13.95 38.65 -2.95
C ASN A 402 14.98 38.39 -4.07
N PRO A 403 15.55 39.45 -4.67
CA PRO A 403 16.49 39.30 -5.79
C PRO A 403 17.70 38.40 -5.46
N SER A 404 18.27 38.49 -4.25
CA SER A 404 19.42 37.69 -3.86
C SER A 404 19.05 36.21 -3.79
N ALA A 405 17.97 35.86 -3.06
CA ALA A 405 17.52 34.50 -2.97
C ALA A 405 17.07 33.94 -4.35
N ALA A 406 16.45 34.78 -5.19
CA ALA A 406 16.11 34.39 -6.56
C ALA A 406 17.36 33.93 -7.34
N LEU A 407 18.46 34.68 -7.25
CA LEU A 407 19.69 34.34 -7.95
C LEU A 407 20.34 33.06 -7.40
N ASP A 408 20.35 32.88 -6.09
CA ASP A 408 20.91 31.71 -5.45
C ASP A 408 20.15 30.43 -5.86
N HIS A 409 18.83 30.44 -5.75
CA HIS A 409 17.98 29.32 -6.11
C HIS A 409 18.00 29.02 -7.63
N ALA A 410 17.96 30.07 -8.49
CA ALA A 410 18.04 29.90 -9.94
C ALA A 410 19.40 29.30 -10.36
N THR A 411 20.50 29.79 -9.79
CA THR A 411 21.83 29.23 -10.04
C THR A 411 21.88 27.76 -9.65
N ARG A 412 21.31 27.42 -8.49
CA ARG A 412 21.24 26.02 -8.06
C ARG A 412 20.41 25.15 -8.99
N ALA A 413 19.25 25.64 -9.47
CA ALA A 413 18.41 24.93 -10.43
C ALA A 413 19.16 24.64 -11.74
N VAL A 414 19.87 25.64 -12.29
CA VAL A 414 20.68 25.48 -13.51
C VAL A 414 21.82 24.47 -13.31
N GLN A 415 22.49 24.47 -12.16
CA GLN A 415 23.52 23.49 -11.84
C GLN A 415 22.95 22.06 -11.78
N LEU A 416 21.80 21.88 -11.11
CA LEU A 416 21.16 20.58 -10.95
C LEU A 416 20.66 20.01 -12.29
N THR A 417 20.22 20.88 -13.22
CA THR A 417 19.79 20.50 -14.57
C THR A 417 20.93 20.44 -15.58
N GLN A 418 22.19 20.68 -15.13
CA GLN A 418 23.39 20.70 -15.98
C GLN A 418 23.26 21.66 -17.17
N SER A 419 22.56 22.79 -16.97
CA SER A 419 22.28 23.80 -18.02
C SER A 419 21.60 23.23 -19.27
N ARG A 420 20.81 22.18 -19.12
CA ARG A 420 20.08 21.54 -20.25
C ARG A 420 18.61 21.88 -20.27
N GLU A 421 18.08 22.46 -19.20
CA GLU A 421 16.67 22.81 -19.04
C GLU A 421 16.48 24.30 -19.36
N PRO A 422 15.85 24.66 -20.51
CA PRO A 422 15.71 26.05 -20.92
C PRO A 422 14.89 26.88 -19.92
N GLY A 423 13.86 26.30 -19.27
CA GLY A 423 13.07 27.01 -18.26
C GLY A 423 13.88 27.40 -17.01
N ALA A 424 14.85 26.56 -16.61
CA ALA A 424 15.75 26.93 -15.50
C ALA A 424 16.69 28.07 -15.86
N ILE A 425 17.11 28.13 -17.12
CA ILE A 425 17.97 29.19 -17.64
C ILE A 425 17.19 30.53 -17.81
N ASP A 426 15.95 30.47 -18.25
CA ASP A 426 15.04 31.65 -18.32
C ASP A 426 14.81 32.19 -16.89
N THR A 427 14.54 31.34 -15.92
CA THR A 427 14.45 31.75 -14.49
C THR A 427 15.74 32.41 -14.00
N LEU A 428 16.90 31.88 -14.38
CA LEU A 428 18.19 32.50 -14.05
C LEU A 428 18.33 33.87 -14.69
N ALA A 429 17.89 34.04 -15.97
CA ALA A 429 17.90 35.32 -16.66
C ALA A 429 17.00 36.36 -15.97
N ALA A 430 15.78 35.93 -15.56
CA ALA A 430 14.89 36.78 -14.76
C ALA A 430 15.52 37.17 -13.41
N ALA A 431 16.13 36.22 -12.70
CA ALA A 431 16.82 36.49 -11.43
C ALA A 431 18.03 37.44 -11.60
N LEU A 432 18.79 37.33 -12.68
CA LEU A 432 19.86 38.25 -13.02
C LEU A 432 19.35 39.64 -13.32
N SER A 433 18.24 39.75 -14.08
CA SER A 433 17.63 41.02 -14.44
C SER A 433 17.16 41.82 -13.22
N VAL A 434 16.45 41.17 -12.27
CA VAL A 434 15.99 41.86 -11.05
C VAL A 434 17.13 42.23 -10.09
N ASN A 435 18.35 41.70 -10.31
CA ASN A 435 19.59 42.08 -9.64
C ASN A 435 20.37 43.17 -10.45
N GLY A 436 19.82 43.71 -11.53
CA GLY A 436 20.44 44.73 -12.37
C GLY A 436 21.58 44.24 -13.29
N LYS A 437 21.74 42.90 -13.40
CA LYS A 437 22.81 42.29 -14.21
C LYS A 437 22.33 41.97 -15.63
N PHE A 438 21.92 43.02 -16.37
CA PHE A 438 21.18 42.89 -17.64
C PHE A 438 22.00 42.20 -18.75
N ASP A 439 23.32 42.44 -18.82
CA ASP A 439 24.19 41.77 -19.81
C ASP A 439 24.23 40.23 -19.57
N LEU A 440 24.30 39.84 -18.31
CA LEU A 440 24.30 38.43 -17.94
C LEU A 440 22.92 37.79 -18.15
N ALA A 441 21.85 38.56 -17.91
CA ALA A 441 20.48 38.12 -18.18
C ALA A 441 20.29 37.85 -19.68
N ALA A 442 20.73 38.77 -20.53
CA ALA A 442 20.65 38.61 -22.00
C ALA A 442 21.48 37.39 -22.49
N LYS A 443 22.66 37.12 -21.89
CA LYS A 443 23.47 35.94 -22.22
C LYS A 443 22.78 34.64 -21.80
N ALA A 444 22.23 34.60 -20.58
CA ALA A 444 21.48 33.45 -20.11
C ALA A 444 20.28 33.18 -20.99
N GLU A 445 19.49 34.21 -21.30
CA GLU A 445 18.29 34.05 -22.13
C GLU A 445 18.64 33.63 -23.56
N ALA A 446 19.75 34.15 -24.15
CA ALA A 446 20.22 33.67 -25.46
C ALA A 446 20.46 32.17 -25.44
N ARG A 447 20.98 31.64 -24.32
CA ARG A 447 21.18 30.18 -24.17
C ARG A 447 19.86 29.43 -24.07
N ALA A 448 18.83 29.96 -23.38
CA ALA A 448 17.49 29.39 -23.36
C ALA A 448 16.88 29.32 -24.77
N VAL A 449 17.02 30.39 -25.56
CA VAL A 449 16.59 30.46 -26.98
C VAL A 449 17.35 29.41 -27.83
N GLU A 450 18.65 29.23 -27.63
CA GLU A 450 19.42 28.19 -28.35
C GLU A 450 18.88 26.77 -28.08
N LEU A 451 18.48 26.49 -26.85
CA LEU A 451 17.95 25.16 -26.43
C LEU A 451 16.51 24.94 -26.93
N ASP A 452 15.69 26.01 -26.96
CA ASP A 452 14.33 25.97 -27.49
C ASP A 452 14.05 27.15 -28.39
N PRO A 453 14.49 27.09 -29.66
CA PRO A 453 14.36 28.22 -30.61
C PRO A 453 12.92 28.56 -31.01
N ARG A 454 11.95 27.70 -30.71
CA ARG A 454 10.54 27.92 -31.07
C ARG A 454 9.75 28.61 -29.97
N ASN A 455 10.32 28.76 -28.80
CA ASN A 455 9.65 29.41 -27.67
C ASN A 455 9.67 30.93 -27.83
N LEU A 456 8.51 31.49 -28.16
CA LEU A 456 8.35 32.94 -28.39
C LEU A 456 8.57 33.75 -27.10
N VAL A 457 8.32 33.17 -25.93
CA VAL A 457 8.52 33.87 -24.64
C VAL A 457 10.01 34.13 -24.43
N TYR A 458 10.87 33.15 -24.64
CA TYR A 458 12.32 33.27 -24.49
C TYR A 458 12.87 34.31 -25.53
N GLN A 459 12.36 34.31 -26.76
CA GLN A 459 12.76 35.31 -27.75
C GLN A 459 12.39 36.73 -27.31
N GLN A 460 11.18 36.91 -26.78
CA GLN A 460 10.71 38.22 -26.27
C GLN A 460 11.54 38.66 -25.04
N ASN A 461 11.79 37.76 -24.11
CA ASN A 461 12.62 38.03 -22.93
C ASN A 461 14.05 38.44 -23.35
N LEU A 462 14.64 37.74 -24.33
CA LEU A 462 15.97 38.10 -24.86
C LEU A 462 16.03 39.51 -25.40
N ILE A 463 15.03 39.92 -26.21
CA ILE A 463 14.92 41.29 -26.74
C ILE A 463 14.82 42.28 -25.57
N HIS A 464 13.96 41.98 -24.60
CA HIS A 464 13.76 42.84 -23.43
C HIS A 464 15.06 43.02 -22.62
N TYR A 465 15.79 41.95 -22.33
CA TYR A 465 17.03 42.03 -21.55
C TYR A 465 18.16 42.72 -22.34
N ARG A 466 18.22 42.59 -23.67
CA ARG A 466 19.17 43.37 -24.52
C ARG A 466 18.91 44.86 -24.45
N LEU A 467 17.62 45.26 -24.55
CA LEU A 467 17.25 46.67 -24.41
C LEU A 467 17.63 47.23 -23.05
N LEU A 468 17.43 46.50 -21.98
CA LEU A 468 17.85 46.91 -20.63
C LEU A 468 19.37 46.96 -20.45
N ALA A 469 20.12 46.17 -21.21
CA ALA A 469 21.58 46.19 -21.24
C ALA A 469 22.18 47.32 -22.06
N GLY A 470 21.33 48.06 -22.79
CA GLY A 470 21.77 49.14 -23.68
C GLY A 470 22.29 48.70 -25.06
N ASN A 471 21.94 47.46 -25.45
CA ASN A 471 22.34 46.81 -26.71
C ASN A 471 21.16 46.71 -27.71
#